data_528f01cf181a1709dffa6581a585f32d
#
_entry.id   528f01cf181a1709dffa6581a585f32d
#
_cell.length_a   1.000
_cell.length_b   1.000
_cell.length_c   1.000
_cell.angle_alpha   90.00
_cell.angle_beta   90.00
_cell.angle_gamma   90.00
#
_symmetry.space_group_name_H-M   'P 1'
#
loop_
_entity.id
_entity.type
_entity.pdbx_description
1 polymer ?
#
loop_
_entity_poly.entity_id
_entity_poly.type
_entity_poly.pdbx_seq_one_letter_code
_entity_poly.pdbx_strand_id
1 'polypeptide(L)'
;MHHFYTKTCIALALAFVSHVAPAQNNTVRDQFFWLGQMXXXXAAGIVKVMEDGAKPGAARPYRVVDFEPLLIRASSQEASLLHAGRSSQDMFATYRAAIMRDNLLDLSEQLTKVSENLVRLSEKHAKTIVPNYTNGIAAQPNSLGHAWLGHAAGFERDAQRIREVYARVDRSPMGTTVLNGSSWPLNRTRMANYLGFETIVDNAYDAAQISSSEYPVEVAAVVTSIGLHAGHFIQDIMSQYGQVRPWIYLTPLRNVNTQVSSAMPQKQNPILLTETRREISSTLALAMGPVMRAHNITPGMQDPKEEKSNTEMVQSAVQFLKRMDRILNALVVIPDRALEELNSDWTASQELADVLMRNYKVPFRAGHHFSSDIVKFAKQHNIKPLDFPYAEAKRIYKVAMKDVDPNAELPMSEKEFRSTLDPVAIVQNRATVGGPQASEMTRMVALAKDKLKEQQNWTSAKRQKINQSMAQLETDFSKLLKP
;
A
#
# COMPACT_ATOMS: atom_id res chain seq x y z
N MET A 1 1.20 -5.26 -21.85
CA MET A 1 0.16 -4.98 -22.86
C MET A 1 0.10 -6.02 -23.97
N HIS A 2 1.22 -6.38 -24.60
CA HIS A 2 1.25 -7.35 -25.71
C HIS A 2 0.67 -8.73 -25.33
N HIS A 3 1.06 -9.24 -24.19
CA HIS A 3 0.63 -10.58 -23.70
C HIS A 3 -0.86 -10.62 -23.36
N PHE A 4 -1.44 -9.48 -22.97
CA PHE A 4 -2.82 -9.40 -22.52
C PHE A 4 -3.82 -9.40 -23.70
N TYR A 5 -3.48 -8.70 -24.79
CA TYR A 5 -4.31 -8.67 -26.01
C TYR A 5 -4.48 -10.07 -26.60
N THR A 6 -3.38 -10.81 -26.64
CA THR A 6 -3.34 -12.19 -27.14
C THR A 6 -4.26 -13.08 -26.29
N LYS A 7 -4.16 -12.98 -24.98
CA LYS A 7 -4.92 -13.80 -24.04
C LYS A 7 -6.41 -13.46 -24.03
N THR A 8 -6.76 -12.19 -24.27
CA THR A 8 -8.17 -11.76 -24.30
C THR A 8 -8.89 -12.30 -25.52
N CYS A 9 -8.23 -12.32 -26.67
CA CYS A 9 -8.81 -12.90 -27.90
C CYS A 9 -9.01 -14.41 -27.76
N ILE A 10 -8.06 -15.11 -27.16
CA ILE A 10 -8.14 -16.54 -26.87
C ILE A 10 -9.28 -16.82 -25.87
N ALA A 11 -9.41 -15.97 -24.84
CA ALA A 11 -10.47 -16.09 -23.84
C ALA A 11 -11.86 -15.94 -24.45
N LEU A 12 -12.01 -15.04 -25.42
CA LEU A 12 -13.28 -14.85 -26.14
C LEU A 12 -13.67 -16.11 -26.93
N ALA A 13 -12.71 -16.77 -27.57
CA ALA A 13 -12.96 -17.99 -28.31
C ALA A 13 -13.35 -19.16 -27.41
N LEU A 14 -12.64 -19.35 -26.30
CA LEU A 14 -12.94 -20.43 -25.35
C LEU A 14 -14.22 -20.19 -24.57
N ALA A 15 -14.56 -18.94 -24.31
CA ALA A 15 -15.84 -18.59 -23.70
C ALA A 15 -17.01 -19.10 -24.56
N PHE A 16 -16.84 -19.13 -25.87
CA PHE A 16 -17.87 -19.65 -26.77
C PHE A 16 -18.02 -21.18 -26.66
N VAL A 17 -16.91 -21.92 -26.64
CA VAL A 17 -16.92 -23.39 -26.54
C VAL A 17 -17.45 -23.86 -25.17
N SER A 18 -17.33 -23.03 -24.15
CA SER A 18 -17.76 -23.38 -22.78
C SER A 18 -19.20 -22.99 -22.45
N HIS A 19 -19.94 -22.47 -23.42
CA HIS A 19 -21.23 -21.81 -23.16
C HIS A 19 -22.39 -22.74 -22.88
N VAL A 20 -22.27 -24.03 -23.14
CA VAL A 20 -23.49 -24.83 -23.16
C VAL A 20 -23.50 -25.84 -22.02
N ALA A 21 -24.48 -25.69 -21.13
CA ALA A 21 -24.81 -26.71 -20.13
C ALA A 21 -25.18 -28.00 -20.85
N PRO A 22 -24.81 -29.17 -20.30
CA PRO A 22 -25.18 -30.42 -20.93
C PRO A 22 -26.72 -30.50 -21.05
N ALA A 23 -27.19 -30.44 -22.27
CA ALA A 23 -28.62 -30.51 -22.54
C ALA A 23 -29.06 -31.96 -22.70
N GLN A 24 -30.28 -32.21 -22.29
CA GLN A 24 -30.80 -33.56 -22.18
C GLN A 24 -31.39 -34.11 -23.49
N ASN A 25 -31.28 -33.41 -24.63
CA ASN A 25 -31.87 -33.81 -25.89
C ASN A 25 -30.85 -33.98 -27.03
N ASN A 26 -31.02 -35.00 -27.83
CA ASN A 26 -30.14 -35.37 -28.96
C ASN A 26 -29.96 -34.26 -30.02
N THR A 27 -30.95 -33.41 -30.26
CA THR A 27 -30.88 -32.29 -31.18
C THR A 27 -29.86 -31.24 -30.76
N VAL A 28 -29.68 -31.04 -29.47
CA VAL A 28 -28.68 -30.11 -28.94
C VAL A 28 -27.27 -30.70 -29.09
N ARG A 29 -27.15 -32.05 -28.95
CA ARG A 29 -25.89 -32.76 -29.15
C ARG A 29 -25.36 -32.60 -30.59
N ASP A 30 -26.24 -32.62 -31.58
CA ASP A 30 -25.88 -32.41 -32.97
C ASP A 30 -25.44 -30.97 -33.22
N GLN A 31 -26.13 -30.02 -32.63
CA GLN A 31 -25.72 -28.60 -32.66
C GLN A 31 -24.36 -28.41 -32.03
N PHE A 32 -24.02 -29.16 -30.97
CA PHE A 32 -22.72 -29.15 -30.34
C PHE A 32 -21.62 -29.68 -31.21
N PHE A 33 -21.88 -30.71 -31.94
CA PHE A 33 -20.92 -31.30 -32.88
C PHE A 33 -20.57 -30.27 -33.97
N TRP A 34 -21.58 -29.59 -34.49
CA TRP A 34 -21.40 -28.50 -35.44
C TRP A 34 -20.58 -27.35 -34.85
N LEU A 35 -20.89 -26.94 -33.65
CA LEU A 35 -20.16 -25.91 -32.92
C LEU A 35 -18.69 -26.30 -32.68
N GLY A 36 -18.45 -27.56 -32.43
CA GLY A 36 -17.10 -28.12 -32.27
C GLY A 36 -16.26 -27.95 -33.53
N GLN A 37 -16.85 -28.21 -34.70
CA GLN A 37 -16.18 -27.98 -36.00
C GLN A 37 -15.97 -26.48 -36.27
N MET A 38 -16.92 -25.68 -35.99
CA MET A 38 -16.80 -24.22 -36.10
C MET A 38 -15.73 -23.61 -35.17
N UNK A 39 -15.67 -24.10 -34.20
CA UNK A 39 -14.69 -23.68 -33.25
C UNK A 39 -13.28 -23.92 -33.72
N UNK A 40 -13.16 -24.88 -34.44
CA UNK A 40 -11.94 -25.15 -35.05
C UNK A 40 -11.60 -24.08 -36.01
N UNK A 41 -12.45 -23.75 -36.68
CA UNK A 41 -12.30 -22.76 -37.65
C UNK A 41 -12.13 -21.41 -37.09
N UNK A 42 -12.74 -21.17 -36.18
CA UNK A 42 -12.63 -19.98 -35.48
C UNK A 42 -11.31 -19.81 -34.83
N ALA A 43 -10.97 -20.78 -34.15
CA ALA A 43 -9.66 -20.78 -33.47
C ALA A 43 -8.51 -20.48 -34.43
N ALA A 44 -8.48 -21.14 -35.53
CA ALA A 44 -7.44 -20.87 -36.55
C ALA A 44 -7.51 -19.44 -37.08
N GLY A 45 -8.72 -18.93 -37.28
CA GLY A 45 -8.94 -17.54 -37.68
C GLY A 45 -8.42 -16.54 -36.66
N ILE A 46 -8.63 -16.83 -35.39
CA ILE A 46 -8.12 -15.99 -34.30
C ILE A 46 -6.58 -15.94 -34.32
N VAL A 47 -5.96 -17.10 -34.48
CA VAL A 47 -4.49 -17.19 -34.58
C VAL A 47 -4.00 -16.33 -35.75
N LYS A 48 -4.65 -16.48 -36.91
CA LYS A 48 -4.28 -15.72 -38.12
C LYS A 48 -4.40 -14.20 -37.90
N VAL A 49 -5.52 -13.73 -37.32
CA VAL A 49 -5.70 -12.28 -37.02
C VAL A 49 -4.62 -11.78 -36.09
N MET A 50 -4.24 -12.59 -35.08
CA MET A 50 -3.20 -12.24 -34.12
C MET A 50 -1.82 -12.16 -34.80
N GLU A 51 -1.49 -13.13 -35.65
CA GLU A 51 -0.24 -13.17 -36.43
C GLU A 51 -0.12 -11.96 -37.35
N ASP A 52 -1.21 -11.66 -38.04
CA ASP A 52 -1.25 -10.52 -38.96
C ASP A 52 -1.09 -9.19 -38.19
N GLY A 53 -1.74 -9.07 -37.06
CA GLY A 53 -1.62 -7.87 -36.18
C GLY A 53 -0.27 -7.74 -35.53
N ALA A 54 0.52 -8.81 -35.42
CA ALA A 54 1.86 -8.78 -34.86
C ALA A 54 2.92 -8.28 -35.86
N LYS A 55 2.59 -8.23 -37.15
CA LYS A 55 3.52 -7.79 -38.19
C LYS A 55 3.89 -6.31 -38.02
N PRO A 56 5.13 -5.92 -38.31
CA PRO A 56 5.50 -4.50 -38.23
C PRO A 56 4.60 -3.63 -39.09
N GLY A 57 4.10 -2.54 -38.50
CA GLY A 57 3.24 -1.58 -39.20
C GLY A 57 1.79 -2.00 -39.35
N ALA A 58 1.42 -3.21 -38.93
CA ALA A 58 0.03 -3.67 -39.01
C ALA A 58 -0.88 -2.93 -38.03
N ALA A 59 -2.06 -2.57 -38.46
CA ALA A 59 -3.11 -2.02 -37.62
C ALA A 59 -3.63 -3.11 -36.66
N ARG A 60 -3.73 -2.79 -35.39
CA ARG A 60 -4.27 -3.70 -34.38
C ARG A 60 -5.67 -3.27 -34.01
N PRO A 61 -6.67 -4.12 -34.19
CA PRO A 61 -8.03 -3.74 -33.81
C PRO A 61 -8.10 -3.56 -32.29
N TYR A 62 -8.67 -2.45 -31.88
CA TYR A 62 -8.87 -2.15 -30.46
C TYR A 62 -10.27 -2.54 -30.00
N ARG A 63 -11.26 -2.28 -30.84
CA ARG A 63 -12.66 -2.55 -30.52
C ARG A 63 -13.09 -3.89 -31.11
N VAL A 64 -14.07 -4.51 -30.48
CA VAL A 64 -14.67 -5.79 -31.00
C VAL A 64 -15.20 -5.60 -32.40
N VAL A 65 -15.83 -4.46 -32.69
CA VAL A 65 -16.38 -4.15 -34.00
C VAL A 65 -15.31 -4.05 -35.10
N ASP A 66 -14.07 -3.80 -34.72
CA ASP A 66 -12.94 -3.78 -35.68
C ASP A 66 -12.31 -5.17 -35.84
N PHE A 67 -12.35 -5.97 -34.76
CA PHE A 67 -11.79 -7.33 -34.72
C PHE A 67 -12.67 -8.34 -35.44
N GLU A 68 -13.99 -8.29 -35.23
CA GLU A 68 -14.94 -9.27 -35.74
C GLU A 68 -14.90 -9.40 -37.29
N PRO A 69 -14.87 -8.28 -38.06
CA PRO A 69 -14.75 -8.42 -39.53
C PRO A 69 -13.44 -9.09 -39.98
N LEU A 70 -12.34 -8.86 -39.24
CA LEU A 70 -11.06 -9.53 -39.53
C LEU A 70 -11.16 -11.03 -39.26
N LEU A 71 -11.81 -11.42 -38.19
CA LEU A 71 -12.02 -12.81 -37.83
C LEU A 71 -12.91 -13.52 -38.85
N ILE A 72 -13.99 -12.87 -39.28
CA ILE A 72 -14.90 -13.41 -40.31
C ILE A 72 -14.12 -13.66 -41.58
N ARG A 73 -13.30 -12.70 -42.04
CA ARG A 73 -12.47 -12.86 -43.25
C ARG A 73 -11.44 -13.98 -43.11
N ALA A 74 -10.92 -14.19 -41.90
CA ALA A 74 -9.88 -15.19 -41.61
C ALA A 74 -10.46 -16.59 -41.37
N SER A 75 -11.78 -16.70 -41.18
CA SER A 75 -12.44 -17.98 -40.88
C SER A 75 -13.75 -18.13 -41.65
N SER A 76 -14.86 -17.70 -41.11
CA SER A 76 -16.18 -17.81 -41.75
C SER A 76 -17.18 -16.86 -41.10
N GLN A 77 -18.36 -16.71 -41.69
CA GLN A 77 -19.46 -15.87 -41.18
C GLN A 77 -19.90 -16.34 -39.77
N GLU A 78 -19.81 -17.63 -39.53
CA GLU A 78 -20.21 -18.25 -38.26
C GLU A 78 -19.32 -17.77 -37.09
N ALA A 79 -18.14 -17.22 -37.35
CA ALA A 79 -17.30 -16.66 -36.33
C ALA A 79 -17.99 -15.53 -35.55
N SER A 80 -19.01 -14.88 -36.17
CA SER A 80 -19.83 -13.87 -35.49
C SER A 80 -20.59 -14.44 -34.28
N LEU A 81 -20.75 -15.76 -34.20
CA LEU A 81 -21.36 -16.43 -33.05
C LEU A 81 -20.53 -16.22 -31.76
N LEU A 82 -19.25 -15.89 -31.89
CA LEU A 82 -18.45 -15.53 -30.71
C LEU A 82 -19.03 -14.30 -29.98
N HIS A 83 -19.81 -13.49 -30.65
CA HIS A 83 -20.46 -12.32 -30.04
C HIS A 83 -21.82 -12.67 -29.38
N ALA A 84 -22.28 -13.92 -29.52
CA ALA A 84 -23.60 -14.31 -29.01
C ALA A 84 -23.69 -14.06 -27.47
N GLY A 85 -24.73 -13.34 -27.07
CA GLY A 85 -25.01 -13.04 -25.67
C GLY A 85 -23.99 -12.10 -25.00
N ARG A 86 -23.22 -11.36 -25.78
CA ARG A 86 -22.21 -10.43 -25.26
C ARG A 86 -22.32 -9.08 -25.99
N SER A 87 -21.81 -8.06 -25.33
CA SER A 87 -21.65 -6.72 -25.89
C SER A 87 -20.18 -6.33 -25.77
N SER A 88 -19.72 -5.41 -26.60
CA SER A 88 -18.39 -4.83 -26.42
C SER A 88 -18.23 -4.24 -25.01
N GLN A 89 -19.31 -3.77 -24.43
CA GLN A 89 -19.24 -3.11 -23.09
C GLN A 89 -18.96 -4.10 -21.95
N ASP A 90 -19.59 -5.28 -21.93
CA ASP A 90 -19.30 -6.26 -20.89
C ASP A 90 -17.93 -6.93 -21.12
N MET A 91 -17.51 -7.05 -22.38
CA MET A 91 -16.16 -7.52 -22.71
C MET A 91 -15.10 -6.52 -22.21
N PHE A 92 -15.29 -5.21 -22.48
CA PHE A 92 -14.38 -4.16 -21.99
C PHE A 92 -14.42 -4.05 -20.47
N ALA A 93 -15.57 -4.20 -19.83
CA ALA A 93 -15.67 -4.20 -18.36
C ALA A 93 -14.82 -5.33 -17.78
N THR A 94 -14.87 -6.51 -18.41
CA THR A 94 -14.07 -7.67 -17.98
C THR A 94 -12.57 -7.40 -18.16
N TYR A 95 -12.19 -6.85 -19.29
CA TYR A 95 -10.80 -6.48 -19.59
C TYR A 95 -10.27 -5.48 -18.57
N ARG A 96 -11.04 -4.43 -18.25
CA ARG A 96 -10.65 -3.41 -17.28
C ARG A 96 -10.50 -3.98 -15.87
N ALA A 97 -11.42 -4.88 -15.48
CA ALA A 97 -11.33 -5.55 -14.18
C ALA A 97 -10.07 -6.42 -14.10
N ALA A 98 -9.76 -7.15 -15.18
CA ALA A 98 -8.57 -8.00 -15.23
C ALA A 98 -7.28 -7.16 -15.14
N ILE A 99 -7.21 -6.03 -15.84
CA ILE A 99 -6.06 -5.11 -15.76
C ILE A 99 -5.96 -4.52 -14.35
N MET A 100 -7.06 -4.07 -13.78
CA MET A 100 -7.03 -3.49 -12.43
C MET A 100 -6.59 -4.53 -11.41
N ARG A 101 -7.04 -5.77 -11.55
CA ARG A 101 -6.63 -6.90 -10.72
C ARG A 101 -5.10 -7.06 -10.76
N ASP A 102 -4.49 -7.06 -11.95
CA ASP A 102 -3.04 -7.17 -12.12
C ASP A 102 -2.31 -5.98 -11.48
N ASN A 103 -2.81 -4.77 -11.69
CA ASN A 103 -2.24 -3.56 -11.11
C ASN A 103 -2.29 -3.58 -9.58
N LEU A 104 -3.36 -4.09 -9.00
CA LEU A 104 -3.48 -4.22 -7.53
C LEU A 104 -2.47 -5.23 -6.99
N LEU A 105 -2.17 -6.30 -7.75
CA LEU A 105 -1.14 -7.27 -7.35
C LEU A 105 0.26 -6.65 -7.45
N ASP A 106 0.54 -5.85 -8.49
CA ASP A 106 1.80 -5.09 -8.59
C ASP A 106 1.95 -4.15 -7.38
N LEU A 107 0.86 -3.46 -7.02
CA LEU A 107 0.84 -2.53 -5.88
C LEU A 107 1.09 -3.29 -4.57
N SER A 108 0.44 -4.45 -4.40
CA SER A 108 0.63 -5.30 -3.22
C SER A 108 2.08 -5.76 -3.09
N GLU A 109 2.67 -6.24 -4.19
CA GLU A 109 4.05 -6.71 -4.22
C GLU A 109 5.02 -5.61 -3.82
N GLN A 110 4.85 -4.41 -4.38
CA GLN A 110 5.76 -3.30 -4.10
C GLN A 110 5.57 -2.74 -2.69
N LEU A 111 4.33 -2.64 -2.21
CA LEU A 111 4.03 -2.22 -0.84
C LEU A 111 4.64 -3.22 0.17
N THR A 112 4.53 -4.51 -0.12
CA THR A 112 5.09 -5.56 0.74
C THR A 112 6.62 -5.44 0.81
N LYS A 113 7.29 -5.16 -0.31
CA LYS A 113 8.75 -4.92 -0.34
C LYS A 113 9.16 -3.76 0.57
N VAL A 114 8.46 -2.63 0.46
CA VAL A 114 8.72 -1.45 1.28
C VAL A 114 8.50 -1.78 2.76
N SER A 115 7.37 -2.43 3.06
CA SER A 115 7.00 -2.80 4.44
C SER A 115 8.01 -3.77 5.05
N GLU A 116 8.46 -4.77 4.27
CA GLU A 116 9.47 -5.74 4.71
C GLU A 116 10.78 -5.04 5.06
N ASN A 117 11.24 -4.12 4.20
CA ASN A 117 12.46 -3.35 4.44
C ASN A 117 12.30 -2.47 5.69
N LEU A 118 11.16 -1.81 5.85
CA LEU A 118 10.90 -0.96 7.01
C LEU A 118 10.86 -1.78 8.30
N VAL A 119 10.23 -2.96 8.31
CA VAL A 119 10.19 -3.84 9.48
C VAL A 119 11.61 -4.33 9.83
N ARG A 120 12.41 -4.69 8.82
CA ARG A 120 13.81 -5.10 9.01
C ARG A 120 14.63 -3.98 9.66
N LEU A 121 14.46 -2.75 9.18
CA LEU A 121 15.14 -1.58 9.75
C LEU A 121 14.62 -1.27 11.16
N SER A 122 13.33 -1.46 11.40
CA SER A 122 12.72 -1.30 12.74
C SER A 122 13.35 -2.26 13.73
N GLU A 123 13.53 -3.52 13.34
CA GLU A 123 14.20 -4.53 14.18
C GLU A 123 15.67 -4.15 14.44
N LYS A 124 16.39 -3.72 13.40
CA LYS A 124 17.78 -3.25 13.51
C LYS A 124 17.91 -2.12 14.52
N HIS A 125 16.95 -1.19 14.53
CA HIS A 125 16.97 0.01 15.38
C HIS A 125 16.04 -0.10 16.60
N ALA A 126 15.71 -1.32 17.03
CA ALA A 126 14.85 -1.54 18.20
C ALA A 126 15.41 -0.93 19.48
N LYS A 127 16.75 -0.83 19.59
CA LYS A 127 17.45 -0.29 20.77
C LYS A 127 18.09 1.08 20.49
N THR A 128 17.87 1.67 19.33
CA THR A 128 18.40 3.01 18.98
C THR A 128 17.49 4.06 19.60
N ILE A 129 17.99 4.76 20.62
CA ILE A 129 17.22 5.72 21.40
C ILE A 129 17.25 7.07 20.70
N VAL A 130 16.07 7.63 20.41
CA VAL A 130 15.89 8.86 19.63
C VAL A 130 14.82 9.73 20.27
N PRO A 131 14.82 11.05 20.00
CA PRO A 131 13.67 11.88 20.37
C PRO A 131 12.47 11.58 19.47
N ASN A 132 11.29 11.48 20.07
CA ASN A 132 10.03 11.57 19.35
C ASN A 132 9.57 13.01 19.32
N TYR A 133 8.96 13.42 18.22
CA TYR A 133 8.50 14.79 18.02
C TYR A 133 6.97 14.83 17.90
N THR A 134 6.37 15.85 18.47
CA THR A 134 4.98 16.22 18.20
C THR A 134 4.97 17.68 17.80
N ASN A 135 4.24 18.01 16.75
CA ASN A 135 4.18 19.39 16.21
C ASN A 135 5.58 19.95 15.87
N GLY A 136 6.51 19.06 15.51
CA GLY A 136 7.88 19.46 15.20
C GLY A 136 8.77 19.70 16.39
N ILE A 137 8.27 19.47 17.64
CA ILE A 137 8.98 19.74 18.89
C ILE A 137 9.31 18.40 19.56
N ALA A 138 10.56 18.26 20.04
CA ALA A 138 10.99 17.06 20.77
C ALA A 138 10.13 16.88 22.02
N ALA A 139 9.52 15.71 22.17
CA ALA A 139 8.53 15.46 23.21
C ALA A 139 8.98 14.42 24.22
N GLN A 140 9.39 13.24 23.77
CA GLN A 140 9.77 12.12 24.65
C GLN A 140 10.89 11.30 24.04
N PRO A 141 11.70 10.63 24.87
CA PRO A 141 12.58 9.57 24.37
C PRO A 141 11.80 8.39 23.84
N ASN A 142 12.28 7.77 22.76
CA ASN A 142 11.67 6.59 22.16
C ASN A 142 12.77 5.73 21.54
N SER A 143 12.37 4.56 21.03
CA SER A 143 13.18 3.74 20.15
C SER A 143 12.85 4.09 18.70
N LEU A 144 13.85 4.23 17.84
CA LEU A 144 13.64 4.48 16.41
C LEU A 144 12.85 3.32 15.79
N GLY A 145 13.20 2.09 16.17
CA GLY A 145 12.46 0.91 15.70
C GLY A 145 10.98 0.96 16.05
N HIS A 146 10.66 1.44 17.25
CA HIS A 146 9.28 1.58 17.71
C HIS A 146 8.53 2.59 16.84
N ALA A 147 9.11 3.75 16.59
CA ALA A 147 8.49 4.78 15.74
C ALA A 147 8.26 4.26 14.32
N TRP A 148 9.25 3.55 13.76
CA TRP A 148 9.15 3.00 12.40
C TRP A 148 8.15 1.84 12.30
N LEU A 149 7.97 1.04 13.36
CA LEU A 149 6.89 0.03 13.40
C LEU A 149 5.51 0.69 13.34
N GLY A 150 5.38 1.90 13.88
CA GLY A 150 4.16 2.69 13.76
C GLY A 150 3.83 3.02 12.30
N HIS A 151 4.86 3.44 11.54
CA HIS A 151 4.70 3.67 10.10
C HIS A 151 4.40 2.36 9.35
N ALA A 152 5.07 1.27 9.71
CA ALA A 152 4.83 -0.04 9.11
C ALA A 152 3.40 -0.53 9.35
N ALA A 153 2.84 -0.23 10.53
CA ALA A 153 1.43 -0.57 10.85
C ALA A 153 0.45 0.16 9.91
N GLY A 154 0.77 1.39 9.52
CA GLY A 154 -0.02 2.12 8.50
C GLY A 154 -0.02 1.39 7.17
N PHE A 155 1.15 0.98 6.70
CA PHE A 155 1.28 0.21 5.45
C PHE A 155 0.61 -1.17 5.55
N GLU A 156 0.63 -1.80 6.72
CA GLU A 156 -0.09 -3.08 6.94
C GLU A 156 -1.58 -2.89 6.71
N ARG A 157 -2.17 -1.82 7.25
CA ARG A 157 -3.60 -1.52 7.02
C ARG A 157 -3.88 -1.22 5.54
N ASP A 158 -2.94 -0.61 4.83
CA ASP A 158 -3.06 -0.40 3.38
C ASP A 158 -3.04 -1.73 2.62
N ALA A 159 -2.20 -2.68 3.06
CA ALA A 159 -2.18 -4.03 2.49
C ALA A 159 -3.54 -4.72 2.66
N GLN A 160 -4.17 -4.56 3.82
CA GLN A 160 -5.53 -5.07 4.07
C GLN A 160 -6.53 -4.43 3.12
N ARG A 161 -6.46 -3.10 2.92
CA ARG A 161 -7.33 -2.37 1.98
C ARG A 161 -7.17 -2.88 0.55
N ILE A 162 -5.94 -3.19 0.14
CA ILE A 162 -5.68 -3.78 -1.20
C ILE A 162 -6.44 -5.11 -1.32
N ARG A 163 -6.35 -5.98 -0.31
CA ARG A 163 -7.06 -7.28 -0.35
C ARG A 163 -8.58 -7.09 -0.45
N GLU A 164 -9.11 -6.13 0.29
CA GLU A 164 -10.55 -5.85 0.32
C GLU A 164 -11.06 -5.34 -1.03
N VAL A 165 -10.37 -4.35 -1.63
CA VAL A 165 -10.79 -3.83 -2.94
C VAL A 165 -10.55 -4.88 -4.03
N TYR A 166 -9.47 -5.65 -3.93
CA TYR A 166 -9.18 -6.76 -4.87
C TYR A 166 -10.35 -7.74 -4.92
N ALA A 167 -10.91 -8.11 -3.78
CA ALA A 167 -12.03 -9.05 -3.71
C ALA A 167 -13.26 -8.53 -4.46
N ARG A 168 -13.44 -7.22 -4.55
CA ARG A 168 -14.54 -6.61 -5.30
C ARG A 168 -14.24 -6.46 -6.79
N VAL A 169 -12.97 -6.26 -7.15
CA VAL A 169 -12.52 -6.20 -8.56
C VAL A 169 -12.45 -7.61 -9.18
N ASP A 170 -12.13 -8.63 -8.38
CA ASP A 170 -11.91 -10.01 -8.83
C ASP A 170 -13.23 -10.77 -9.06
N ARG A 171 -14.18 -10.08 -9.74
CA ARG A 171 -15.49 -10.61 -10.13
C ARG A 171 -15.72 -10.29 -11.58
N SER A 172 -16.04 -11.33 -12.38
CA SER A 172 -16.19 -11.17 -13.82
C SER A 172 -17.56 -10.58 -14.19
N PRO A 173 -17.60 -9.50 -14.99
CA PRO A 173 -18.86 -8.99 -15.57
C PRO A 173 -19.21 -9.63 -16.91
N MET A 174 -18.40 -10.55 -17.43
CA MET A 174 -18.55 -11.14 -18.78
C MET A 174 -19.88 -11.87 -18.94
N GLY A 175 -20.49 -11.72 -20.10
CA GLY A 175 -21.68 -12.46 -20.50
C GLY A 175 -23.00 -11.85 -20.05
N THR A 176 -23.00 -10.56 -19.71
CA THR A 176 -24.20 -9.85 -19.23
C THR A 176 -24.92 -9.08 -20.33
N THR A 177 -24.33 -8.98 -21.51
CA THR A 177 -24.84 -8.15 -22.61
C THR A 177 -25.07 -6.70 -22.15
N VAL A 178 -24.31 -6.32 -21.12
CA VAL A 178 -24.18 -4.98 -20.54
C VAL A 178 -25.34 -4.51 -19.64
N LEU A 179 -26.56 -5.07 -19.80
CA LEU A 179 -27.71 -4.58 -19.04
C LEU A 179 -28.47 -5.68 -18.28
N ASN A 180 -29.05 -6.63 -19.01
CA ASN A 180 -30.00 -7.59 -18.41
C ASN A 180 -29.82 -9.01 -18.92
N GLY A 181 -28.64 -9.32 -19.44
CA GLY A 181 -28.36 -10.65 -20.00
C GLY A 181 -28.93 -10.83 -21.40
N SER A 182 -29.10 -12.06 -21.80
CA SER A 182 -29.60 -12.39 -23.14
C SER A 182 -30.39 -13.70 -23.10
N SER A 183 -31.00 -14.06 -24.24
CA SER A 183 -31.68 -15.35 -24.41
C SER A 183 -30.69 -16.50 -24.55
N TRP A 184 -29.40 -16.22 -24.74
CA TRP A 184 -28.36 -17.27 -24.80
C TRP A 184 -28.08 -17.77 -23.38
N PRO A 185 -28.06 -19.09 -23.13
CA PRO A 185 -27.79 -19.65 -21.79
C PRO A 185 -26.28 -19.72 -21.53
N LEU A 186 -25.66 -18.57 -21.41
CA LEU A 186 -24.21 -18.46 -21.22
C LEU A 186 -23.79 -19.02 -19.86
N ASN A 187 -22.68 -19.75 -19.83
CA ASN A 187 -22.07 -20.21 -18.58
C ASN A 187 -21.06 -19.16 -18.10
N ARG A 188 -21.56 -18.14 -17.39
CA ARG A 188 -20.77 -17.01 -16.89
C ARG A 188 -19.69 -17.46 -15.90
N THR A 189 -19.99 -18.43 -15.05
CA THR A 189 -19.04 -19.00 -14.07
C THR A 189 -17.84 -19.64 -14.78
N ARG A 190 -18.10 -20.42 -15.82
CA ARG A 190 -17.03 -21.08 -16.59
C ARG A 190 -16.13 -20.05 -17.28
N MET A 191 -16.72 -18.99 -17.83
CA MET A 191 -15.96 -17.87 -18.42
C MET A 191 -15.08 -17.19 -17.39
N ALA A 192 -15.64 -16.91 -16.20
CA ALA A 192 -14.90 -16.30 -15.09
C ALA A 192 -13.70 -17.17 -14.68
N ASN A 193 -13.91 -18.48 -14.57
CA ASN A 193 -12.86 -19.43 -14.20
C ASN A 193 -11.71 -19.43 -15.22
N TYR A 194 -12.02 -19.44 -16.52
CA TYR A 194 -11.00 -19.39 -17.57
C TYR A 194 -10.18 -18.09 -17.52
N LEU A 195 -10.80 -17.00 -17.06
CA LEU A 195 -10.14 -15.70 -16.96
C LEU A 195 -9.48 -15.49 -15.60
N GLY A 196 -9.55 -16.50 -14.72
CA GLY A 196 -8.90 -16.46 -13.41
C GLY A 196 -9.61 -15.60 -12.37
N PHE A 197 -10.88 -15.22 -12.62
CA PHE A 197 -11.67 -14.48 -11.63
C PHE A 197 -12.15 -15.43 -10.53
N GLU A 198 -12.29 -14.90 -9.32
CA GLU A 198 -12.79 -15.67 -8.18
C GLU A 198 -14.26 -16.05 -8.37
N THR A 199 -15.05 -15.13 -8.93
CA THR A 199 -16.48 -15.33 -9.10
C THR A 199 -17.01 -14.39 -10.20
N ILE A 200 -18.31 -14.28 -10.31
CA ILE A 200 -19.00 -13.35 -11.23
C ILE A 200 -19.63 -12.19 -10.44
N VAL A 201 -19.89 -11.08 -11.11
CA VAL A 201 -20.82 -10.08 -10.60
C VAL A 201 -22.20 -10.60 -10.91
N ASP A 202 -22.98 -10.91 -9.90
CA ASP A 202 -24.22 -11.69 -10.05
C ASP A 202 -25.26 -10.99 -10.94
N ASN A 203 -25.63 -9.77 -10.55
CA ASN A 203 -26.63 -8.99 -11.27
C ASN A 203 -26.03 -8.40 -12.55
N ALA A 204 -26.64 -8.65 -13.69
CA ALA A 204 -26.12 -8.23 -15.01
C ALA A 204 -26.00 -6.71 -15.13
N TYR A 205 -26.94 -5.95 -14.54
CA TYR A 205 -26.91 -4.48 -14.58
C TYR A 205 -25.77 -3.97 -13.70
N ASP A 206 -25.65 -4.48 -12.49
CA ASP A 206 -24.56 -4.14 -11.56
C ASP A 206 -23.20 -4.37 -12.24
N ALA A 207 -23.05 -5.50 -12.90
CA ALA A 207 -21.79 -5.95 -13.50
C ALA A 207 -21.13 -4.90 -14.41
N ALA A 208 -21.93 -4.25 -15.24
CA ALA A 208 -21.40 -3.36 -16.26
C ALA A 208 -21.68 -1.87 -15.96
N GLN A 209 -22.69 -1.59 -15.14
CA GLN A 209 -23.15 -0.21 -14.94
C GLN A 209 -22.77 0.37 -13.57
N ILE A 210 -22.80 -0.43 -12.51
CA ILE A 210 -22.55 0.08 -11.17
C ILE A 210 -21.12 -0.28 -10.72
N SER A 211 -20.82 -1.57 -10.55
CA SER A 211 -19.52 -2.00 -9.98
C SER A 211 -18.33 -1.54 -10.82
N SER A 212 -18.47 -1.52 -12.14
CA SER A 212 -17.40 -1.09 -13.04
C SER A 212 -17.10 0.41 -12.95
N SER A 213 -18.04 1.20 -12.44
CA SER A 213 -17.86 2.64 -12.19
C SER A 213 -17.37 2.93 -10.76
N GLU A 214 -17.64 2.02 -9.85
CA GLU A 214 -17.44 2.18 -8.42
C GLU A 214 -16.02 1.77 -7.98
N TYR A 215 -15.49 0.63 -8.46
CA TYR A 215 -14.22 0.14 -7.95
C TYR A 215 -13.02 1.09 -8.24
N PRO A 216 -12.99 1.86 -9.33
CA PRO A 216 -11.89 2.83 -9.50
C PRO A 216 -11.85 3.88 -8.40
N VAL A 217 -13.00 4.28 -7.87
CA VAL A 217 -13.10 5.23 -6.75
C VAL A 217 -12.52 4.59 -5.49
N GLU A 218 -12.85 3.33 -5.26
CA GLU A 218 -12.36 2.57 -4.10
C GLU A 218 -10.83 2.40 -4.17
N VAL A 219 -10.31 2.04 -5.36
CA VAL A 219 -8.87 1.92 -5.60
C VAL A 219 -8.18 3.26 -5.36
N ALA A 220 -8.79 4.36 -5.80
CA ALA A 220 -8.26 5.71 -5.58
C ALA A 220 -8.12 6.02 -4.08
N ALA A 221 -9.07 5.58 -3.26
CA ALA A 221 -8.99 5.75 -1.81
C ALA A 221 -7.82 4.97 -1.20
N VAL A 222 -7.57 3.75 -1.69
CA VAL A 222 -6.43 2.93 -1.26
C VAL A 222 -5.12 3.61 -1.65
N VAL A 223 -5.00 4.06 -2.89
CA VAL A 223 -3.80 4.76 -3.38
C VAL A 223 -3.55 6.03 -2.56
N THR A 224 -4.60 6.77 -2.24
CA THR A 224 -4.52 7.98 -1.41
C THR A 224 -3.96 7.63 -0.02
N SER A 225 -4.49 6.59 0.60
CA SER A 225 -4.04 6.15 1.94
C SER A 225 -2.55 5.81 1.93
N ILE A 226 -2.10 5.05 0.94
CA ILE A 226 -0.68 4.68 0.79
C ILE A 226 0.19 5.95 0.64
N GLY A 227 -0.26 6.90 -0.19
CA GLY A 227 0.45 8.15 -0.42
C GLY A 227 0.58 8.99 0.85
N LEU A 228 -0.49 9.05 1.65
CA LEU A 228 -0.46 9.80 2.91
C LEU A 228 0.49 9.16 3.92
N HIS A 229 0.50 7.83 4.04
CA HIS A 229 1.43 7.11 4.94
C HIS A 229 2.88 7.32 4.50
N ALA A 230 3.16 7.23 3.19
CA ALA A 230 4.50 7.46 2.64
C ALA A 230 4.92 8.91 2.90
N GLY A 231 4.02 9.87 2.70
CA GLY A 231 4.27 11.29 2.96
C GLY A 231 4.60 11.58 4.42
N HIS A 232 3.89 10.95 5.35
CA HIS A 232 4.19 11.08 6.79
C HIS A 232 5.62 10.63 7.09
N PHE A 233 6.03 9.49 6.56
CA PHE A 233 7.39 8.96 6.77
C PHE A 233 8.43 9.94 6.21
N ILE A 234 8.22 10.43 4.99
CA ILE A 234 9.14 11.37 4.35
C ILE A 234 9.24 12.66 5.19
N GLN A 235 8.12 13.16 5.71
CA GLN A 235 8.10 14.40 6.48
C GLN A 235 8.87 14.23 7.81
N ASP A 236 8.78 13.06 8.45
CA ASP A 236 9.57 12.77 9.65
C ASP A 236 11.07 12.89 9.36
N ILE A 237 11.53 12.36 8.22
CA ILE A 237 12.94 12.47 7.83
C ILE A 237 13.28 13.92 7.45
N MET A 238 12.41 14.57 6.67
CA MET A 238 12.65 15.95 6.20
C MET A 238 12.81 16.93 7.36
N SER A 239 12.09 16.73 8.47
CA SER A 239 12.16 17.61 9.63
C SER A 239 13.58 17.68 10.22
N GLN A 240 14.38 16.60 10.04
CA GLN A 240 15.76 16.57 10.52
C GLN A 240 16.68 17.47 9.70
N TYR A 241 16.33 17.75 8.44
CA TYR A 241 17.15 18.63 7.59
C TYR A 241 17.10 20.09 8.03
N GLY A 242 16.16 20.45 8.89
CA GLY A 242 16.13 21.77 9.53
C GLY A 242 17.06 21.89 10.74
N GLN A 243 17.62 20.79 11.20
CA GLN A 243 18.55 20.79 12.36
C GLN A 243 19.95 21.15 11.91
N VAL A 244 20.70 21.81 12.79
CA VAL A 244 22.11 22.15 12.53
C VAL A 244 22.94 20.86 12.38
N ARG A 245 22.65 19.86 13.22
CA ARG A 245 23.32 18.55 13.20
C ARG A 245 22.25 17.46 13.24
N PRO A 246 21.72 17.05 12.10
CA PRO A 246 20.70 16.01 12.08
C PRO A 246 21.26 14.66 12.53
N TRP A 247 20.44 13.87 13.22
CA TRP A 247 20.84 12.50 13.60
C TRP A 247 20.37 11.45 12.59
N ILE A 248 19.59 11.85 11.59
CA ILE A 248 19.18 10.99 10.46
C ILE A 248 19.20 11.83 9.19
N TYR A 249 19.71 11.26 8.12
CA TYR A 249 19.80 11.90 6.80
C TYR A 249 20.06 10.84 5.72
N LEU A 250 20.05 11.24 4.46
CA LEU A 250 20.35 10.33 3.33
C LEU A 250 21.87 10.28 3.08
N THR A 251 22.40 9.11 2.78
CA THR A 251 23.77 8.95 2.28
C THR A 251 23.99 9.93 1.12
N PRO A 252 25.01 10.80 1.19
CA PRO A 252 25.30 11.73 0.10
C PRO A 252 25.75 10.98 -1.15
N LEU A 253 24.87 10.90 -2.13
CA LEU A 253 25.15 10.31 -3.44
C LEU A 253 24.65 11.29 -4.48
N ARG A 254 25.59 12.02 -5.09
CA ARG A 254 25.31 13.16 -5.97
C ARG A 254 24.39 12.76 -7.11
N ASN A 255 23.37 13.58 -7.34
CA ASN A 255 22.37 13.45 -8.40
C ASN A 255 21.51 12.16 -8.30
N VAL A 256 21.61 11.45 -7.17
CA VAL A 256 20.78 10.25 -6.89
C VAL A 256 19.99 10.47 -5.61
N ASN A 257 20.69 10.60 -4.47
CA ASN A 257 20.07 10.84 -3.16
C ASN A 257 20.08 12.34 -2.83
N THR A 258 21.17 13.05 -3.21
CA THR A 258 21.41 14.44 -2.84
C THR A 258 21.85 15.25 -4.05
N GLN A 259 21.68 16.56 -3.95
CA GLN A 259 22.12 17.52 -4.97
C GLN A 259 22.80 18.70 -4.29
N VAL A 260 24.04 18.98 -4.67
CA VAL A 260 24.80 20.12 -4.16
C VAL A 260 24.17 21.43 -4.67
N SER A 261 24.09 22.43 -3.81
CA SER A 261 23.66 23.77 -4.20
C SER A 261 24.66 24.39 -5.20
N SER A 262 24.14 25.11 -6.17
CA SER A 262 24.97 25.83 -7.14
C SER A 262 25.73 27.03 -6.52
N ALA A 263 25.27 27.49 -5.34
CA ALA A 263 25.82 28.72 -4.71
C ALA A 263 26.42 28.45 -3.33
N MET A 264 25.89 27.45 -2.61
CA MET A 264 26.28 27.17 -1.23
C MET A 264 26.94 25.78 -1.17
N PRO A 265 28.30 25.70 -1.16
CA PRO A 265 29.00 24.42 -1.33
C PRO A 265 28.68 23.36 -0.27
N GLN A 266 28.34 23.80 0.94
CA GLN A 266 28.05 22.89 2.06
C GLN A 266 26.63 22.31 2.00
N LYS A 267 25.75 22.86 1.15
CA LYS A 267 24.32 22.51 1.15
C LYS A 267 24.08 21.28 0.26
N GLN A 268 23.60 20.22 0.90
CA GLN A 268 23.23 18.95 0.25
C GLN A 268 21.71 18.82 0.26
N ASN A 269 21.06 19.14 -0.84
CA ASN A 269 19.60 19.04 -0.94
C ASN A 269 19.19 17.56 -1.03
N PRO A 270 18.23 17.09 -0.21
CA PRO A 270 17.80 15.68 -0.23
C PRO A 270 16.82 15.40 -1.39
N ILE A 271 17.33 15.40 -2.61
CA ILE A 271 16.46 15.32 -3.81
C ILE A 271 15.63 14.05 -3.85
N LEU A 272 16.15 12.92 -3.36
CA LEU A 272 15.37 11.68 -3.32
C LEU A 272 14.09 11.85 -2.49
N LEU A 273 14.18 12.55 -1.35
CA LEU A 273 13.01 12.84 -0.51
C LEU A 273 12.05 13.81 -1.21
N THR A 274 12.58 14.93 -1.72
CA THR A 274 11.74 15.99 -2.29
C THR A 274 11.06 15.56 -3.59
N GLU A 275 11.75 14.79 -4.43
CA GLU A 275 11.18 14.27 -5.67
C GLU A 275 10.14 13.17 -5.39
N THR A 276 10.40 12.31 -4.40
CA THR A 276 9.42 11.29 -4.02
C THR A 276 8.14 11.95 -3.49
N ARG A 277 8.29 12.99 -2.64
CA ARG A 277 7.13 13.76 -2.15
C ARG A 277 6.34 14.36 -3.32
N ARG A 278 7.04 14.94 -4.31
CA ARG A 278 6.40 15.52 -5.50
C ARG A 278 5.64 14.44 -6.29
N GLU A 279 6.24 13.25 -6.44
CA GLU A 279 5.60 12.13 -7.15
C GLU A 279 4.35 11.66 -6.41
N ILE A 280 4.39 11.60 -5.07
CA ILE A 280 3.20 11.29 -4.26
C ILE A 280 2.11 12.34 -4.52
N SER A 281 2.44 13.63 -4.55
CA SER A 281 1.47 14.69 -4.83
C SER A 281 0.81 14.49 -6.21
N SER A 282 1.60 14.12 -7.21
CA SER A 282 1.08 13.82 -8.56
C SER A 282 0.15 12.60 -8.54
N THR A 283 0.51 11.57 -7.78
CA THR A 283 -0.34 10.38 -7.63
C THR A 283 -1.67 10.74 -6.95
N LEU A 284 -1.64 11.56 -5.91
CA LEU A 284 -2.86 12.00 -5.22
C LEU A 284 -3.77 12.81 -6.16
N ALA A 285 -3.17 13.62 -7.05
CA ALA A 285 -3.94 14.34 -8.08
C ALA A 285 -4.62 13.36 -9.04
N LEU A 286 -3.91 12.30 -9.48
CA LEU A 286 -4.50 11.24 -10.31
C LEU A 286 -5.64 10.53 -9.58
N ALA A 287 -5.51 10.32 -8.26
CA ALA A 287 -6.50 9.61 -7.45
C ALA A 287 -7.79 10.41 -7.26
N MET A 288 -7.76 11.72 -7.48
CA MET A 288 -8.99 12.54 -7.50
C MET A 288 -9.83 12.27 -8.75
N GLY A 289 -9.19 11.82 -9.83
CA GLY A 289 -9.83 11.62 -11.14
C GLY A 289 -11.02 10.68 -11.10
N PRO A 290 -10.88 9.44 -10.58
CA PRO A 290 -12.02 8.50 -10.53
C PRO A 290 -13.24 9.07 -9.82
N VAL A 291 -13.06 9.79 -8.72
CA VAL A 291 -14.16 10.42 -7.99
C VAL A 291 -14.88 11.44 -8.88
N MET A 292 -14.10 12.32 -9.52
CA MET A 292 -14.65 13.36 -10.39
C MET A 292 -15.36 12.77 -11.62
N ARG A 293 -14.79 11.71 -12.21
CA ARG A 293 -15.36 11.06 -13.40
C ARG A 293 -16.61 10.25 -13.07
N ALA A 294 -16.73 9.72 -11.84
CA ALA A 294 -17.90 8.93 -11.43
C ALA A 294 -19.06 9.79 -10.91
N HIS A 295 -18.80 11.07 -10.62
CA HIS A 295 -19.80 11.95 -10.02
C HIS A 295 -20.92 12.27 -10.99
N ASN A 296 -22.16 11.99 -10.57
CA ASN A 296 -23.39 12.47 -11.21
C ASN A 296 -23.48 12.12 -12.70
N ILE A 297 -23.11 10.90 -13.07
CA ILE A 297 -23.17 10.44 -14.46
C ILE A 297 -24.35 9.50 -14.68
N THR A 298 -24.83 9.46 -15.93
CA THR A 298 -25.86 8.51 -16.37
C THR A 298 -25.21 7.12 -16.55
N PRO A 299 -25.85 6.04 -16.10
CA PRO A 299 -25.34 4.70 -16.35
C PRO A 299 -25.02 4.47 -17.83
N GLY A 300 -23.92 3.80 -18.10
CA GLY A 300 -23.45 3.56 -19.47
C GLY A 300 -22.37 4.51 -19.93
N MET A 301 -22.19 5.64 -19.27
CA MET A 301 -21.10 6.58 -19.60
C MET A 301 -19.73 5.94 -19.37
N GLN A 302 -18.78 6.37 -20.19
CA GLN A 302 -17.41 5.79 -20.15
C GLN A 302 -16.46 6.52 -19.21
N ASP A 303 -16.85 7.71 -18.75
CA ASP A 303 -16.01 8.60 -17.95
C ASP A 303 -15.34 7.88 -16.75
N PRO A 304 -16.09 7.17 -15.87
CA PRO A 304 -15.46 6.49 -14.73
C PRO A 304 -14.66 5.25 -15.13
N LYS A 305 -14.89 4.75 -16.33
CA LYS A 305 -14.32 3.49 -16.83
C LYS A 305 -13.03 3.71 -17.62
N GLU A 306 -12.48 4.94 -17.60
CA GLU A 306 -11.30 5.32 -18.40
C GLU A 306 -10.06 4.54 -17.90
N GLU A 307 -9.73 3.47 -18.61
CA GLU A 307 -8.73 2.47 -18.22
C GLU A 307 -7.33 3.06 -18.10
N LYS A 308 -6.95 3.96 -19.02
CA LYS A 308 -5.61 4.53 -19.03
C LYS A 308 -5.31 5.30 -17.73
N SER A 309 -6.19 6.23 -17.38
CA SER A 309 -6.00 7.05 -16.16
C SER A 309 -6.09 6.19 -14.90
N ASN A 310 -7.00 5.22 -14.87
CA ASN A 310 -7.15 4.33 -13.71
C ASN A 310 -5.89 3.48 -13.51
N THR A 311 -5.27 3.01 -14.59
CA THR A 311 -4.00 2.27 -14.57
C THR A 311 -2.84 3.18 -14.15
N GLU A 312 -2.75 4.38 -14.74
CA GLU A 312 -1.70 5.36 -14.42
C GLU A 312 -1.67 5.70 -12.94
N MET A 313 -2.84 5.85 -12.32
CA MET A 313 -2.97 6.14 -10.90
C MET A 313 -2.28 5.04 -10.06
N VAL A 314 -2.56 3.79 -10.31
CA VAL A 314 -1.98 2.67 -9.55
C VAL A 314 -0.49 2.53 -9.85
N GLN A 315 -0.11 2.62 -11.12
CA GLN A 315 1.30 2.51 -11.52
C GLN A 315 2.15 3.64 -10.96
N SER A 316 1.58 4.84 -10.83
CA SER A 316 2.24 5.97 -10.18
C SER A 316 2.53 5.64 -8.71
N ALA A 317 1.59 5.00 -8.01
CA ALA A 317 1.80 4.56 -6.63
C ALA A 317 2.90 3.50 -6.54
N VAL A 318 2.94 2.56 -7.47
CA VAL A 318 4.03 1.56 -7.55
C VAL A 318 5.38 2.27 -7.68
N GLN A 319 5.46 3.32 -8.51
CA GLN A 319 6.71 4.07 -8.72
C GLN A 319 7.16 4.80 -7.46
N PHE A 320 6.26 5.52 -6.77
CA PHE A 320 6.70 6.21 -5.54
C PHE A 320 7.07 5.20 -4.44
N LEU A 321 6.47 4.02 -4.41
CA LEU A 321 6.86 2.98 -3.46
C LEU A 321 8.26 2.43 -3.78
N LYS A 322 8.64 2.32 -5.05
CA LYS A 322 10.01 1.96 -5.44
C LYS A 322 11.00 3.02 -4.92
N ARG A 323 10.63 4.30 -5.02
CA ARG A 323 11.44 5.39 -4.47
C ARG A 323 11.51 5.33 -2.95
N MET A 324 10.39 4.96 -2.27
CA MET A 324 10.37 4.76 -0.81
C MET A 324 11.39 3.69 -0.40
N ASP A 325 11.47 2.59 -1.15
CA ASP A 325 12.45 1.54 -0.87
C ASP A 325 13.88 2.08 -1.01
N ARG A 326 14.14 2.90 -2.02
CA ARG A 326 15.43 3.57 -2.20
C ARG A 326 15.74 4.52 -1.03
N ILE A 327 14.74 5.27 -0.55
CA ILE A 327 14.89 6.14 0.62
C ILE A 327 15.33 5.30 1.84
N LEU A 328 14.62 4.21 2.12
CA LEU A 328 14.92 3.33 3.25
C LEU A 328 16.36 2.80 3.19
N ASN A 329 16.81 2.44 2.00
CA ASN A 329 18.18 1.92 1.79
C ASN A 329 19.24 3.02 1.89
N ALA A 330 18.87 4.29 1.73
CA ALA A 330 19.80 5.42 1.73
C ALA A 330 19.91 6.08 3.12
N LEU A 331 19.06 5.72 4.08
CA LEU A 331 19.04 6.36 5.41
C LEU A 331 20.33 6.05 6.19
N VAL A 332 20.90 7.11 6.77
CA VAL A 332 22.00 7.03 7.73
C VAL A 332 21.48 7.51 9.06
N VAL A 333 21.63 6.69 10.10
CA VAL A 333 21.24 7.02 11.48
C VAL A 333 22.52 7.16 12.30
N ILE A 334 22.62 8.24 13.09
CA ILE A 334 23.75 8.50 14.00
C ILE A 334 23.19 8.40 15.42
N PRO A 335 23.21 7.21 16.04
CA PRO A 335 22.60 7.02 17.37
C PRO A 335 23.18 7.94 18.45
N ASP A 336 24.50 8.15 18.45
CA ASP A 336 25.16 9.01 19.45
C ASP A 336 24.66 10.44 19.33
N ARG A 337 24.40 10.93 18.10
CA ARG A 337 23.89 12.29 17.90
C ARG A 337 22.42 12.41 18.39
N ALA A 338 21.60 11.38 18.15
CA ALA A 338 20.22 11.36 18.66
C ALA A 338 20.20 11.41 20.19
N LEU A 339 21.07 10.62 20.81
CA LEU A 339 21.19 10.58 22.27
C LEU A 339 21.72 11.90 22.82
N GLU A 340 22.69 12.52 22.14
CA GLU A 340 23.20 13.86 22.47
C GLU A 340 22.07 14.88 22.49
N GLU A 341 21.19 14.86 21.49
CA GLU A 341 20.03 15.76 21.43
C GLU A 341 19.10 15.55 22.64
N LEU A 342 18.79 14.29 22.96
CA LEU A 342 17.96 13.97 24.14
C LEU A 342 18.60 14.46 25.46
N ASN A 343 19.90 14.27 25.58
CA ASN A 343 20.62 14.65 26.81
C ASN A 343 20.88 16.17 26.90
N SER A 344 20.58 16.92 25.84
CA SER A 344 20.75 18.37 25.81
C SER A 344 19.47 19.13 26.15
N ASP A 345 18.33 18.43 26.24
CA ASP A 345 17.03 19.04 26.52
C ASP A 345 16.29 18.22 27.59
N TRP A 346 15.15 18.73 28.03
CA TRP A 346 14.40 18.21 29.18
C TRP A 346 13.18 17.36 28.72
N THR A 347 13.33 16.59 27.66
CA THR A 347 12.29 15.69 27.13
C THR A 347 11.94 14.55 28.10
N ALA A 348 12.84 14.24 29.02
CA ALA A 348 12.66 13.17 30.04
C ALA A 348 11.88 13.62 31.28
N SER A 349 11.56 14.89 31.42
CA SER A 349 11.06 15.46 32.68
C SER A 349 9.73 14.88 33.17
N GLN A 350 8.90 14.36 32.27
CA GLN A 350 7.61 13.74 32.62
C GLN A 350 7.84 12.51 33.52
N GLU A 351 8.86 11.70 33.25
CA GLU A 351 9.13 10.46 33.99
C GLU A 351 9.38 10.75 35.47
N LEU A 352 9.97 11.90 35.79
CA LEU A 352 10.20 12.31 37.20
C LEU A 352 8.87 12.37 37.96
N ALA A 353 7.85 12.99 37.38
CA ALA A 353 6.52 13.07 38.03
C ALA A 353 5.86 11.70 38.12
N ASP A 354 5.99 10.88 37.04
CA ASP A 354 5.40 9.55 37.00
C ASP A 354 6.00 8.62 38.05
N VAL A 355 7.32 8.63 38.20
CA VAL A 355 8.03 7.81 39.22
C VAL A 355 7.63 8.23 40.63
N LEU A 356 7.55 9.54 40.89
CA LEU A 356 7.12 10.04 42.21
C LEU A 356 5.72 9.54 42.56
N MET A 357 4.78 9.58 41.61
CA MET A 357 3.42 9.07 41.84
C MET A 357 3.40 7.56 42.02
N ARG A 358 4.03 6.84 41.09
CA ARG A 358 3.98 5.37 41.06
C ARG A 358 4.65 4.72 42.26
N ASN A 359 5.83 5.20 42.61
CA ASN A 359 6.66 4.56 43.66
C ASN A 359 6.43 5.14 45.03
N TYR A 360 6.07 6.42 45.12
CA TYR A 360 6.06 7.16 46.40
C TYR A 360 4.71 7.80 46.72
N LYS A 361 3.69 7.55 45.86
CA LYS A 361 2.31 8.04 46.07
C LYS A 361 2.22 9.57 46.14
N VAL A 362 3.18 10.29 45.58
CA VAL A 362 3.12 11.75 45.45
C VAL A 362 2.03 12.10 44.45
N PRO A 363 1.07 12.97 44.77
CA PRO A 363 0.03 13.35 43.81
C PRO A 363 0.64 13.86 42.50
N PHE A 364 0.10 13.43 41.37
CA PHE A 364 0.69 13.74 40.04
C PHE A 364 0.90 15.25 39.88
N ARG A 365 -0.08 16.07 40.26
CA ARG A 365 0.04 17.54 40.14
C ARG A 365 1.23 18.09 40.92
N ALA A 366 1.46 17.60 42.12
CA ALA A 366 2.60 18.03 42.94
C ALA A 366 3.93 17.58 42.28
N GLY A 367 3.99 16.36 41.81
CA GLY A 367 5.16 15.84 41.06
C GLY A 367 5.40 16.62 39.77
N HIS A 368 4.36 16.98 39.07
CA HIS A 368 4.43 17.76 37.82
C HIS A 368 4.96 19.18 38.12
N HIS A 369 4.48 19.82 39.20
CA HIS A 369 5.00 21.15 39.62
C HIS A 369 6.49 21.08 39.96
N PHE A 370 6.87 20.05 40.70
CA PHE A 370 8.28 19.80 41.01
C PHE A 370 9.12 19.65 39.75
N SER A 371 8.67 18.81 38.81
CA SER A 371 9.36 18.59 37.51
C SER A 371 9.48 19.91 36.75
N SER A 372 8.41 20.69 36.70
CA SER A 372 8.38 22.01 36.05
C SER A 372 9.40 22.96 36.65
N ASP A 373 9.49 23.00 37.99
CA ASP A 373 10.44 23.85 38.70
C ASP A 373 11.90 23.41 38.48
N ILE A 374 12.14 22.09 38.40
CA ILE A 374 13.45 21.52 38.00
C ILE A 374 13.85 22.05 36.62
N VAL A 375 12.93 21.91 35.61
CA VAL A 375 13.20 22.34 34.24
C VAL A 375 13.46 23.86 34.20
N LYS A 376 12.64 24.64 34.89
CA LYS A 376 12.76 26.10 34.94
C LYS A 376 14.12 26.50 35.50
N PHE A 377 14.51 25.92 36.64
CA PHE A 377 15.80 26.19 37.27
C PHE A 377 16.96 25.80 36.34
N ALA A 378 16.85 24.61 35.74
CA ALA A 378 17.88 24.10 34.82
C ALA A 378 18.09 25.01 33.61
N LYS A 379 17.01 25.49 33.00
CA LYS A 379 17.08 26.39 31.86
C LYS A 379 17.68 27.73 32.23
N GLN A 380 17.32 28.28 33.41
CA GLN A 380 17.88 29.53 33.91
C GLN A 380 19.40 29.46 34.16
N HIS A 381 19.90 28.28 34.51
CA HIS A 381 21.30 28.05 34.82
C HIS A 381 22.06 27.25 33.77
N ASN A 382 21.42 27.00 32.61
CA ASN A 382 21.99 26.24 31.48
C ASN A 382 22.53 24.85 31.91
N ILE A 383 21.72 24.12 32.70
CA ILE A 383 22.08 22.79 33.24
C ILE A 383 21.40 21.72 32.41
N LYS A 384 22.17 20.71 31.99
CA LYS A 384 21.62 19.53 31.25
C LYS A 384 21.01 18.55 32.27
N PRO A 385 20.04 17.72 31.82
CA PRO A 385 19.33 16.79 32.72
C PRO A 385 20.25 15.91 33.58
N LEU A 386 21.24 15.26 32.96
CA LEU A 386 22.10 14.32 33.68
C LEU A 386 23.11 15.03 34.61
N ASP A 387 23.30 16.34 34.44
CA ASP A 387 24.22 17.14 35.26
C ASP A 387 23.50 17.86 36.42
N PHE A 388 22.17 17.67 36.54
CA PHE A 388 21.37 18.41 37.51
C PHE A 388 21.82 18.05 38.93
N PRO A 389 22.19 19.04 39.79
CA PRO A 389 22.65 18.74 41.16
C PRO A 389 21.52 18.15 42.00
N TYR A 390 21.75 16.97 42.57
CA TYR A 390 20.75 16.30 43.43
C TYR A 390 20.39 17.11 44.65
N ALA A 391 21.36 17.85 45.22
CA ALA A 391 21.12 18.74 46.35
C ALA A 391 20.09 19.83 46.00
N GLU A 392 20.20 20.39 44.82
CA GLU A 392 19.22 21.37 44.32
C GLU A 392 17.85 20.73 44.09
N ALA A 393 17.81 19.49 43.58
CA ALA A 393 16.56 18.76 43.40
C ALA A 393 15.84 18.59 44.76
N LYS A 394 16.57 18.25 45.83
CA LYS A 394 16.00 18.12 47.16
C LYS A 394 15.43 19.46 47.64
N ARG A 395 16.18 20.55 47.45
CA ARG A 395 15.75 21.90 47.82
C ARG A 395 14.45 22.29 47.07
N ILE A 396 14.42 22.10 45.77
CA ILE A 396 13.26 22.46 44.92
C ILE A 396 12.04 21.62 45.31
N TYR A 397 12.24 20.31 45.59
CA TYR A 397 11.17 19.42 46.04
C TYR A 397 10.53 19.93 47.32
N LYS A 398 11.34 20.32 48.30
CA LYS A 398 10.85 20.83 49.60
C LYS A 398 9.99 22.08 49.43
N VAL A 399 10.41 22.99 48.53
CA VAL A 399 9.62 24.18 48.17
C VAL A 399 8.32 23.81 47.44
N ALA A 400 8.40 22.92 46.48
CA ALA A 400 7.24 22.52 45.68
C ALA A 400 6.17 21.79 46.51
N MET A 401 6.59 21.08 47.55
CA MET A 401 5.70 20.30 48.42
C MET A 401 5.15 21.07 49.61
N LYS A 402 5.58 22.32 49.81
CA LYS A 402 5.27 23.11 51.02
C LYS A 402 3.77 23.11 51.36
N ASP A 403 2.92 23.27 50.38
CA ASP A 403 1.45 23.36 50.55
C ASP A 403 0.76 21.98 50.59
N VAL A 404 1.50 20.90 50.27
CA VAL A 404 1.00 19.52 50.28
C VAL A 404 1.43 18.79 51.55
N ASP A 405 2.71 18.88 51.87
CA ASP A 405 3.32 18.31 53.07
C ASP A 405 4.58 19.15 53.45
N PRO A 406 4.48 20.05 54.43
CA PRO A 406 5.61 20.94 54.78
C PRO A 406 6.86 20.20 55.21
N ASN A 407 6.74 18.94 55.64
CA ASN A 407 7.86 18.13 56.11
C ASN A 407 8.41 17.18 55.08
N ALA A 408 7.89 17.25 53.84
CA ALA A 408 8.29 16.32 52.79
C ALA A 408 9.76 16.51 52.38
N GLU A 409 10.44 15.39 52.26
CA GLU A 409 11.79 15.30 51.69
C GLU A 409 11.69 14.51 50.40
N LEU A 410 12.56 14.79 49.44
CA LEU A 410 12.57 14.04 48.16
C LEU A 410 12.79 12.55 48.47
N PRO A 411 11.79 11.68 48.18
CA PRO A 411 11.86 10.29 48.66
C PRO A 411 12.76 9.38 47.81
N MET A 412 13.15 9.81 46.62
CA MET A 412 13.98 8.97 45.73
C MET A 412 15.47 9.24 45.99
N SER A 413 16.28 8.21 45.83
CA SER A 413 17.74 8.31 45.91
C SER A 413 18.29 9.11 44.73
N GLU A 414 19.54 9.56 44.83
CA GLU A 414 20.24 10.22 43.72
C GLU A 414 20.30 9.31 42.50
N LYS A 415 20.58 8.03 42.69
CA LYS A 415 20.62 7.05 41.57
C LYS A 415 19.27 6.96 40.86
N GLU A 416 18.19 6.90 41.61
CA GLU A 416 16.85 6.84 41.07
C GLU A 416 16.49 8.16 40.36
N PHE A 417 16.84 9.30 40.96
CA PHE A 417 16.63 10.63 40.37
C PHE A 417 17.32 10.70 38.98
N ARG A 418 18.59 10.30 38.92
CA ARG A 418 19.34 10.26 37.65
C ARG A 418 18.65 9.38 36.62
N SER A 419 18.16 8.20 37.04
CA SER A 419 17.48 7.25 36.17
C SER A 419 16.20 7.85 35.55
N THR A 420 15.48 8.70 36.29
CA THR A 420 14.25 9.34 35.75
C THR A 420 14.56 10.34 34.65
N LEU A 421 15.82 10.80 34.54
CA LEU A 421 16.24 11.79 33.55
C LEU A 421 17.08 11.16 32.42
N ASP A 422 17.32 9.84 32.48
CA ASP A 422 18.12 9.11 31.49
C ASP A 422 17.22 8.56 30.39
N PRO A 423 17.35 9.05 29.15
CA PRO A 423 16.49 8.58 28.03
C PRO A 423 16.53 7.05 27.80
N VAL A 424 17.71 6.44 27.98
CA VAL A 424 17.87 4.98 27.81
C VAL A 424 17.07 4.23 28.87
N ALA A 425 17.22 4.63 30.14
CA ALA A 425 16.48 4.00 31.24
C ALA A 425 14.97 4.17 31.09
N ILE A 426 14.52 5.34 30.63
CA ILE A 426 13.10 5.64 30.40
C ILE A 426 12.50 4.64 29.38
N VAL A 427 13.15 4.46 28.24
CA VAL A 427 12.67 3.55 27.20
C VAL A 427 12.68 2.10 27.68
N GLN A 428 13.77 1.69 28.35
CA GLN A 428 13.91 0.32 28.85
C GLN A 428 12.86 -0.03 29.92
N ASN A 429 12.44 0.95 30.69
CA ASN A 429 11.53 0.76 31.85
C ASN A 429 10.05 0.98 31.49
N ARG A 430 9.73 1.23 30.22
CA ARG A 430 8.31 1.31 29.80
C ARG A 430 7.61 -0.01 30.08
N ALA A 431 6.35 0.07 30.49
CA ALA A 431 5.55 -1.10 30.90
C ALA A 431 4.23 -1.21 30.15
N THR A 432 3.91 -0.24 29.33
CA THR A 432 2.66 -0.20 28.56
C THR A 432 2.73 -1.19 27.39
N VAL A 433 1.65 -1.94 27.14
CA VAL A 433 1.52 -2.76 25.93
C VAL A 433 1.64 -1.83 24.71
N GLY A 434 2.48 -2.22 23.78
CA GLY A 434 2.74 -1.41 22.56
C GLY A 434 3.82 -0.35 22.76
N GLY A 435 4.49 -0.32 23.92
CA GLY A 435 5.60 0.60 24.17
C GLY A 435 6.91 0.12 23.57
N PRO A 436 7.98 0.94 23.71
CA PRO A 436 9.27 0.64 23.04
C PRO A 436 10.20 -0.29 23.83
N GLN A 437 9.77 -0.82 24.98
CA GLN A 437 10.60 -1.74 25.77
C GLN A 437 10.88 -3.04 25.01
N ALA A 438 11.98 -3.71 25.34
CA ALA A 438 12.53 -4.83 24.58
C ALA A 438 11.52 -5.96 24.32
N SER A 439 10.75 -6.35 25.34
CA SER A 439 9.77 -7.44 25.21
C SER A 439 8.66 -7.09 24.21
N GLU A 440 8.17 -5.85 24.24
CA GLU A 440 7.13 -5.38 23.31
C GLU A 440 7.68 -5.21 21.91
N MET A 441 8.92 -4.72 21.77
CA MET A 441 9.56 -4.62 20.46
C MET A 441 9.69 -6.00 19.82
N THR A 442 10.13 -7.00 20.58
CA THR A 442 10.23 -8.38 20.09
C THR A 442 8.86 -8.89 19.62
N ARG A 443 7.82 -8.68 20.43
CA ARG A 443 6.45 -9.12 20.13
C ARG A 443 5.92 -8.42 18.86
N MET A 444 6.07 -7.09 18.79
CA MET A 444 5.53 -6.30 17.66
C MET A 444 6.26 -6.59 16.35
N VAL A 445 7.57 -6.81 16.39
CA VAL A 445 8.34 -7.17 15.19
C VAL A 445 7.89 -8.55 14.69
N ALA A 446 7.72 -9.53 15.58
CA ALA A 446 7.23 -10.87 15.20
C ALA A 446 5.84 -10.78 14.56
N LEU A 447 4.94 -10.01 15.16
CA LEU A 447 3.59 -9.80 14.61
C LEU A 447 3.65 -9.16 13.22
N ALA A 448 4.48 -8.13 13.04
CA ALA A 448 4.65 -7.45 11.75
C ALA A 448 5.18 -8.42 10.69
N LYS A 449 6.15 -9.28 11.03
CA LYS A 449 6.69 -10.31 10.13
C LYS A 449 5.61 -11.32 9.71
N ASP A 450 4.77 -11.75 10.66
CA ASP A 450 3.67 -12.67 10.36
C ASP A 450 2.67 -12.04 9.39
N LYS A 451 2.33 -10.77 9.58
CA LYS A 451 1.41 -10.04 8.68
C LYS A 451 2.02 -9.85 7.29
N LEU A 452 3.32 -9.61 7.21
CA LEU A 452 4.03 -9.52 5.92
C LEU A 452 3.96 -10.86 5.18
N LYS A 453 4.22 -11.96 5.88
CA LYS A 453 4.16 -13.30 5.28
C LYS A 453 2.74 -13.63 4.80
N GLU A 454 1.74 -13.28 5.59
CA GLU A 454 0.33 -13.43 5.22
C GLU A 454 0.03 -12.70 3.90
N GLN A 455 0.49 -11.44 3.77
CA GLN A 455 0.30 -10.64 2.56
C GLN A 455 1.04 -11.23 1.36
N GLN A 456 2.29 -11.64 1.55
CA GLN A 456 3.10 -12.29 0.50
C GLN A 456 2.40 -13.55 -0.02
N ASN A 457 1.92 -14.39 0.89
CA ASN A 457 1.23 -15.63 0.53
C ASN A 457 -0.06 -15.35 -0.24
N TRP A 458 -0.83 -14.35 0.21
CA TRP A 458 -2.07 -13.94 -0.46
C TRP A 458 -1.78 -13.47 -1.90
N THR A 459 -0.80 -12.59 -2.07
CA THR A 459 -0.43 -12.03 -3.38
C THR A 459 0.04 -13.15 -4.33
N SER A 460 0.90 -14.04 -3.82
CA SER A 460 1.43 -15.17 -4.59
C SER A 460 0.32 -16.12 -5.02
N ALA A 461 -0.62 -16.41 -4.12
CA ALA A 461 -1.75 -17.29 -4.42
C ALA A 461 -2.64 -16.71 -5.53
N LYS A 462 -2.90 -15.39 -5.47
CA LYS A 462 -3.70 -14.72 -6.51
C LYS A 462 -2.98 -14.72 -7.87
N ARG A 463 -1.69 -14.42 -7.89
CA ARG A 463 -0.88 -14.52 -9.13
C ARG A 463 -0.92 -15.94 -9.70
N GLN A 464 -0.71 -16.93 -8.83
CA GLN A 464 -0.69 -18.34 -9.25
C GLN A 464 -2.02 -18.76 -9.85
N LYS A 465 -3.13 -18.37 -9.23
CA LYS A 465 -4.48 -18.67 -9.74
C LYS A 465 -4.66 -18.10 -11.14
N ILE A 466 -4.30 -16.83 -11.35
CA ILE A 466 -4.42 -16.18 -12.66
C ILE A 466 -3.55 -16.92 -13.69
N ASN A 467 -2.30 -17.22 -13.34
CA ASN A 467 -1.37 -17.90 -14.27
C ASN A 467 -1.85 -19.31 -14.63
N GLN A 468 -2.37 -20.04 -13.66
CA GLN A 468 -2.91 -21.39 -13.88
C GLN A 468 -4.14 -21.35 -14.80
N SER A 469 -5.04 -20.39 -14.57
CA SER A 469 -6.23 -20.20 -15.41
C SER A 469 -5.84 -19.85 -16.84
N MET A 470 -4.87 -18.94 -17.02
CA MET A 470 -4.38 -18.56 -18.35
C MET A 470 -3.71 -19.74 -19.06
N ALA A 471 -2.93 -20.54 -18.33
CA ALA A 471 -2.28 -21.75 -18.89
C ALA A 471 -3.33 -22.79 -19.31
N GLN A 472 -4.37 -22.96 -18.49
CA GLN A 472 -5.48 -23.88 -18.83
C GLN A 472 -6.22 -23.39 -20.08
N LEU A 473 -6.47 -22.06 -20.15
CA LEU A 473 -7.09 -21.42 -21.31
C LEU A 473 -6.29 -21.71 -22.58
N GLU A 474 -4.98 -21.52 -22.53
CA GLU A 474 -4.08 -21.78 -23.68
C GLU A 474 -4.09 -23.26 -24.09
N THR A 475 -4.07 -24.16 -23.09
CA THR A 475 -4.10 -25.60 -23.31
C THR A 475 -5.39 -26.01 -24.02
N ASP A 476 -6.53 -25.54 -23.51
CA ASP A 476 -7.83 -25.92 -24.07
C ASP A 476 -8.05 -25.29 -25.47
N PHE A 477 -7.57 -24.05 -25.64
CA PHE A 477 -7.61 -23.41 -26.98
C PHE A 477 -6.79 -24.22 -27.99
N SER A 478 -5.61 -24.65 -27.58
CA SER A 478 -4.72 -25.44 -28.46
C SER A 478 -5.36 -26.77 -28.91
N LYS A 479 -6.25 -27.34 -28.09
CA LYS A 479 -7.00 -28.55 -28.47
C LYS A 479 -7.97 -28.28 -29.63
N LEU A 480 -8.49 -27.05 -29.70
CA LEU A 480 -9.41 -26.65 -30.78
C LEU A 480 -8.70 -26.52 -32.12
N LEU A 481 -7.37 -26.37 -32.13
CA LEU A 481 -6.56 -26.23 -33.36
C LEU A 481 -6.19 -27.58 -33.95
N LYS A 482 -6.43 -28.67 -33.23
CA LYS A 482 -6.12 -30.03 -33.70
C LYS A 482 -7.31 -30.60 -34.43
N PRO A 483 -7.07 -31.25 -35.61
CA PRO A 483 -8.17 -31.85 -36.36
C PRO A 483 -8.82 -33.05 -35.63
#